data_f078c8ada25625fc22004022d2a1d252
#
_entry.id   f078c8ada25625fc22004022d2a1d252
#
_cell.length_a   1.000
_cell.length_b   1.000
_cell.length_c   1.000
_cell.angle_alpha   90.00
_cell.angle_beta   90.00
_cell.angle_gamma   90.00
#
_symmetry.space_group_name_H-M   'P 1'
#
loop_
_entity.id
_entity.type
_entity.pdbx_description
1 polymer ?
#
loop_
_entity_poly.entity_id
_entity_poly.type
_entity_poly.pdbx_seq_one_letter_code
_entity_poly.pdbx_strand_id
1 'polypeptide(L)'
;MSQLSWDLHLHAAPSAAPRWGDGLQVWEAARNAGVRGFVWKSHEEHTAQRCRALPPGPPTAIGSASLNAWASVDSVMGALALGARWIWGPSRDSEGRLAWDLALPSWWPELRSALATLSHAVVLSTSHLDTTGRLEFARTAAERPTVRCSVTHSLYLPAKEATALSELGCAFEFDLYTAVHPVPDRPQDDLLMRAASLRDSGSFVYFTSDGGQAHLGNPFEFSTRVLSELAAKTGSGLVDELAVRNPAELVGTVLPAEVAR
;
A
#
# COMPACT_ATOMS: atom_id res chain seq x y z
N MET A 1 3.94 17.33 -15.46
CA MET A 1 3.86 17.30 -13.99
C MET A 1 3.83 15.83 -13.61
N SER A 2 4.72 15.40 -12.71
CA SER A 2 4.75 14.02 -12.23
C SER A 2 3.53 13.76 -11.35
N GLN A 3 2.83 12.66 -11.62
CA GLN A 3 1.62 12.25 -10.93
C GLN A 3 1.67 10.74 -10.71
N LEU A 4 1.03 10.24 -9.64
CA LEU A 4 0.88 8.81 -9.46
C LEU A 4 0.07 8.21 -10.62
N SER A 5 0.58 7.15 -11.26
CA SER A 5 -0.23 6.36 -12.19
C SER A 5 -1.25 5.49 -11.46
N TRP A 6 -0.84 4.95 -10.32
CA TRP A 6 -1.64 4.19 -9.36
C TRP A 6 -1.30 4.65 -7.95
N ASP A 7 -2.30 4.82 -7.12
CA ASP A 7 -2.11 5.09 -5.69
C ASP A 7 -2.36 3.80 -4.89
N LEU A 8 -1.29 3.15 -4.47
CA LEU A 8 -1.37 1.82 -3.87
C LEU A 8 -1.63 1.84 -2.35
N HIS A 9 -1.81 3.04 -1.76
CA HIS A 9 -2.12 3.22 -0.36
C HIS A 9 -2.95 4.49 -0.17
N LEU A 10 -4.27 4.34 -0.18
CA LEU A 10 -5.21 5.45 -0.11
C LEU A 10 -6.33 5.16 0.89
N HIS A 11 -6.70 6.16 1.66
CA HIS A 11 -7.79 6.08 2.63
C HIS A 11 -9.01 6.90 2.19
N ALA A 12 -10.22 6.41 2.48
CA ALA A 12 -11.47 7.12 2.27
C ALA A 12 -12.45 6.82 3.41
N ALA A 13 -13.49 7.66 3.55
CA ALA A 13 -14.58 7.39 4.47
C ALA A 13 -15.46 6.21 4.01
N PRO A 14 -16.12 5.49 4.93
CA PRO A 14 -16.16 5.74 6.38
C PRO A 14 -14.88 5.29 7.08
N SER A 15 -14.49 6.00 8.12
CA SER A 15 -13.34 5.68 8.98
C SER A 15 -13.52 6.38 10.34
N ALA A 16 -12.95 5.81 11.40
CA ALA A 16 -12.90 6.46 12.71
C ALA A 16 -12.08 7.77 12.68
N ALA A 17 -11.08 7.85 11.79
CA ALA A 17 -10.32 9.06 11.55
C ALA A 17 -11.02 9.94 10.48
N PRO A 18 -11.00 11.28 10.62
CA PRO A 18 -11.56 12.17 9.59
C PRO A 18 -10.87 11.95 8.24
N ARG A 19 -11.68 11.70 7.19
CA ARG A 19 -11.22 11.51 5.81
C ARG A 19 -11.67 12.67 4.94
N TRP A 20 -10.90 12.93 3.88
CA TRP A 20 -11.19 13.98 2.91
C TRP A 20 -12.51 13.75 2.18
N GLY A 21 -12.81 12.51 1.82
CA GLY A 21 -14.01 12.14 1.10
C GLY A 21 -14.36 10.68 1.27
N ASP A 22 -15.54 10.31 0.82
CA ASP A 22 -15.96 8.92 0.69
C ASP A 22 -15.35 8.26 -0.56
N GLY A 23 -15.63 6.97 -0.75
CA GLY A 23 -15.07 6.21 -1.88
C GLY A 23 -15.47 6.76 -3.24
N LEU A 24 -16.68 7.31 -3.41
CA LEU A 24 -17.14 7.89 -4.67
C LEU A 24 -16.43 9.22 -4.95
N GLN A 25 -16.32 10.09 -3.94
CA GLN A 25 -15.59 11.36 -4.06
C GLN A 25 -14.12 11.12 -4.42
N VAL A 26 -13.49 10.13 -3.78
CA VAL A 26 -12.10 9.73 -4.09
C VAL A 26 -12.00 9.18 -5.52
N TRP A 27 -12.94 8.33 -5.94
CA TRP A 27 -12.98 7.80 -7.30
C TRP A 27 -13.13 8.91 -8.35
N GLU A 28 -14.02 9.87 -8.13
CA GLU A 28 -14.20 11.03 -9.01
C GLU A 28 -12.96 11.91 -9.08
N ALA A 29 -12.31 12.15 -7.94
CA ALA A 29 -11.06 12.90 -7.88
C ALA A 29 -9.92 12.20 -8.61
N ALA A 30 -9.78 10.87 -8.47
CA ALA A 30 -8.82 10.06 -9.21
C ALA A 30 -9.05 10.15 -10.72
N ARG A 31 -10.32 10.05 -11.15
CA ARG A 31 -10.71 10.20 -12.56
C ARG A 31 -10.34 11.58 -13.12
N ASN A 32 -10.67 12.63 -12.38
CA ASN A 32 -10.38 14.01 -12.80
C ASN A 32 -8.86 14.29 -12.85
N ALA A 33 -8.10 13.65 -11.97
CA ALA A 33 -6.64 13.71 -11.97
C ALA A 33 -5.99 12.81 -13.04
N GLY A 34 -6.73 11.92 -13.71
CA GLY A 34 -6.17 10.98 -14.69
C GLY A 34 -5.37 9.82 -14.06
N VAL A 35 -5.60 9.53 -12.77
CA VAL A 35 -5.02 8.36 -12.08
C VAL A 35 -5.74 7.11 -12.55
N ARG A 36 -4.98 6.04 -12.85
CA ARG A 36 -5.53 4.79 -13.43
C ARG A 36 -6.28 3.94 -12.42
N GLY A 37 -5.91 4.05 -11.14
CA GLY A 37 -6.59 3.38 -10.06
C GLY A 37 -5.90 3.55 -8.71
N PHE A 38 -6.51 2.94 -7.70
CA PHE A 38 -6.01 3.02 -6.33
C PHE A 38 -6.36 1.77 -5.52
N VAL A 39 -5.55 1.48 -4.50
CA VAL A 39 -5.86 0.50 -3.47
C VAL A 39 -6.52 1.21 -2.30
N TRP A 40 -7.77 0.85 -2.03
CA TRP A 40 -8.50 1.43 -0.90
C TRP A 40 -8.20 0.66 0.38
N LYS A 41 -7.44 1.28 1.29
CA LYS A 41 -7.14 0.78 2.64
C LYS A 41 -8.16 1.31 3.65
N SER A 42 -8.66 0.44 4.51
CA SER A 42 -9.42 0.80 5.71
C SER A 42 -8.82 0.13 6.94
N HIS A 43 -8.87 0.83 8.08
CA HIS A 43 -8.47 0.27 9.37
C HIS A 43 -9.63 -0.46 10.06
N GLU A 44 -10.86 -0.24 9.63
CA GLU A 44 -12.09 -0.66 10.32
C GLU A 44 -12.85 -1.76 9.59
N GLU A 45 -12.57 -1.99 8.31
CA GLU A 45 -13.32 -2.95 7.50
C GLU A 45 -12.51 -3.47 6.31
N HIS A 46 -13.04 -4.48 5.61
CA HIS A 46 -12.56 -4.88 4.29
C HIS A 46 -13.27 -4.06 3.21
N THR A 47 -12.51 -3.57 2.22
CA THR A 47 -13.02 -2.60 1.24
C THR A 47 -13.50 -3.22 -0.08
N ALA A 48 -13.37 -4.53 -0.27
CA ALA A 48 -13.70 -5.20 -1.53
C ALA A 48 -15.13 -4.94 -2.02
N GLN A 49 -16.12 -5.04 -1.12
CA GLN A 49 -17.53 -4.80 -1.48
C GLN A 49 -17.78 -3.35 -1.85
N ARG A 50 -17.12 -2.40 -1.18
CA ARG A 50 -17.22 -0.97 -1.50
C ARG A 50 -16.62 -0.64 -2.85
N CYS A 51 -15.45 -1.21 -3.17
CA CYS A 51 -14.84 -1.05 -4.48
C CYS A 51 -15.75 -1.54 -5.62
N ARG A 52 -16.45 -2.65 -5.40
CA ARG A 52 -17.43 -3.17 -6.39
C ARG A 52 -18.67 -2.29 -6.58
N ALA A 53 -19.01 -1.46 -5.61
CA ALA A 53 -20.12 -0.52 -5.68
C ALA A 53 -19.77 0.79 -6.40
N LEU A 54 -18.49 1.04 -6.70
CA LEU A 54 -18.05 2.20 -7.46
C LEU A 54 -18.39 2.03 -8.95
N PRO A 55 -18.46 3.13 -9.72
CA PRO A 55 -18.73 3.06 -11.15
C PRO A 55 -17.71 2.15 -11.87
N PRO A 56 -18.13 1.38 -12.87
CA PRO A 56 -17.22 0.53 -13.64
C PRO A 56 -16.27 1.36 -14.53
N GLY A 57 -15.09 0.80 -14.78
CA GLY A 57 -14.05 1.43 -15.62
C GLY A 57 -13.05 2.23 -14.80
N PRO A 58 -12.10 2.90 -15.47
CA PRO A 58 -11.08 3.68 -14.79
C PRO A 58 -11.65 4.96 -14.14
N PRO A 59 -11.10 5.35 -12.98
CA PRO A 59 -10.04 4.66 -12.25
C PRO A 59 -10.52 3.35 -11.61
N THR A 60 -9.64 2.33 -11.61
CA THR A 60 -9.95 1.06 -10.98
C THR A 60 -9.70 1.13 -9.48
N ALA A 61 -10.72 0.87 -8.66
CA ALA A 61 -10.56 0.72 -7.23
C ALA A 61 -10.26 -0.75 -6.87
N ILE A 62 -9.13 -0.98 -6.22
CA ILE A 62 -8.71 -2.29 -5.74
C ILE A 62 -9.09 -2.43 -4.28
N GLY A 63 -9.90 -3.44 -3.97
CA GLY A 63 -10.29 -3.75 -2.60
C GLY A 63 -9.16 -4.39 -1.80
N SER A 64 -9.21 -4.17 -0.49
CA SER A 64 -8.22 -4.70 0.45
C SER A 64 -8.85 -5.28 1.71
N ALA A 65 -8.04 -6.07 2.44
CA ALA A 65 -8.36 -6.58 3.77
C ALA A 65 -7.24 -6.18 4.75
N SER A 66 -7.59 -5.76 5.97
CA SER A 66 -6.63 -5.41 7.02
C SER A 66 -6.70 -6.44 8.15
N LEU A 67 -5.52 -6.88 8.65
CA LEU A 67 -5.40 -7.91 9.70
C LEU A 67 -5.48 -7.32 11.11
N ASN A 68 -6.34 -6.34 11.32
CA ASN A 68 -6.61 -5.77 12.63
C ASN A 68 -7.43 -6.72 13.52
N ALA A 69 -7.55 -6.42 14.81
CA ALA A 69 -8.13 -7.31 15.81
C ALA A 69 -9.57 -7.78 15.52
N TRP A 70 -10.33 -7.05 14.71
CA TRP A 70 -11.69 -7.39 14.29
C TRP A 70 -11.74 -8.40 13.14
N ALA A 71 -10.62 -8.66 12.46
CA ALA A 71 -10.55 -9.56 11.31
C ALA A 71 -10.42 -11.02 11.76
N SER A 72 -10.80 -11.94 10.86
CA SER A 72 -10.62 -13.38 10.98
C SER A 72 -10.20 -13.97 9.63
N VAL A 73 -9.75 -15.22 9.63
CA VAL A 73 -9.43 -15.95 8.39
C VAL A 73 -10.60 -15.91 7.42
N ASP A 74 -11.81 -16.24 7.89
CA ASP A 74 -13.02 -16.28 7.05
C ASP A 74 -13.34 -14.90 6.46
N SER A 75 -13.21 -13.82 7.25
CA SER A 75 -13.48 -12.47 6.75
C SER A 75 -12.48 -12.02 5.70
N VAL A 76 -11.20 -12.35 5.86
CA VAL A 76 -10.15 -12.06 4.86
C VAL A 76 -10.37 -12.88 3.59
N MET A 77 -10.61 -14.18 3.71
CA MET A 77 -10.88 -15.04 2.55
C MET A 77 -12.17 -14.63 1.83
N GLY A 78 -13.20 -14.22 2.57
CA GLY A 78 -14.42 -13.63 2.01
C GLY A 78 -14.16 -12.35 1.22
N ALA A 79 -13.31 -11.46 1.74
CA ALA A 79 -12.90 -10.26 1.01
C ALA A 79 -12.13 -10.58 -0.29
N LEU A 80 -11.25 -11.58 -0.26
CA LEU A 80 -10.52 -12.05 -1.45
C LEU A 80 -11.47 -12.65 -2.50
N ALA A 81 -12.46 -13.44 -2.07
CA ALA A 81 -13.50 -13.98 -2.95
C ALA A 81 -14.35 -12.86 -3.57
N LEU A 82 -14.55 -11.75 -2.87
CA LEU A 82 -15.21 -10.54 -3.36
C LEU A 82 -14.30 -9.64 -4.22
N GLY A 83 -13.08 -10.03 -4.49
CA GLY A 83 -12.19 -9.33 -5.41
C GLY A 83 -11.12 -8.46 -4.75
N ALA A 84 -10.93 -8.51 -3.41
CA ALA A 84 -9.74 -7.91 -2.81
C ALA A 84 -8.47 -8.53 -3.40
N ARG A 85 -7.42 -7.69 -3.54
CA ARG A 85 -6.10 -8.11 -4.04
C ARG A 85 -4.98 -7.65 -3.12
N TRP A 86 -5.29 -6.93 -2.06
CA TRP A 86 -4.35 -6.40 -1.10
C TRP A 86 -4.71 -6.86 0.31
N ILE A 87 -3.72 -7.35 1.05
CA ILE A 87 -3.86 -7.73 2.46
C ILE A 87 -2.86 -6.89 3.24
N TRP A 88 -3.37 -6.06 4.13
CA TRP A 88 -2.56 -5.23 5.01
C TRP A 88 -2.30 -5.94 6.33
N GLY A 89 -1.07 -5.94 6.79
CA GLY A 89 -0.75 -6.26 8.17
C GLY A 89 -1.54 -5.36 9.14
N PRO A 90 -1.52 -5.68 10.45
CA PRO A 90 -2.20 -4.86 11.44
C PRO A 90 -1.62 -3.44 11.49
N SER A 91 -2.48 -2.47 11.79
CA SER A 91 -2.14 -1.06 11.98
C SER A 91 -2.75 -0.48 13.26
N ARG A 92 -3.57 -1.27 13.95
CA ARG A 92 -4.20 -0.92 15.22
C ARG A 92 -3.92 -1.98 16.27
N ASP A 93 -3.67 -1.53 17.50
CA ASP A 93 -3.54 -2.42 18.67
C ASP A 93 -4.89 -3.04 19.08
N SER A 94 -4.87 -3.83 20.14
CA SER A 94 -6.07 -4.49 20.69
C SER A 94 -7.14 -3.52 21.21
N GLU A 95 -6.76 -2.27 21.48
CA GLU A 95 -7.68 -1.21 21.91
C GLU A 95 -8.17 -0.36 20.71
N GLY A 96 -7.77 -0.72 19.49
CA GLY A 96 -8.18 -0.03 18.27
C GLY A 96 -7.41 1.26 17.98
N ARG A 97 -6.32 1.55 18.71
CA ARG A 97 -5.49 2.73 18.49
C ARG A 97 -4.45 2.44 17.40
N LEU A 98 -4.13 3.45 16.61
CA LEU A 98 -3.02 3.37 15.65
C LEU A 98 -1.72 3.09 16.43
N ALA A 99 -1.01 2.02 16.04
CA ALA A 99 0.21 1.58 16.70
C ALA A 99 1.22 1.04 15.69
N TRP A 100 2.48 1.01 16.11
CA TRP A 100 3.61 0.50 15.34
C TRP A 100 4.17 -0.77 15.99
N ASP A 101 5.00 -1.49 15.24
CA ASP A 101 5.70 -2.69 15.68
C ASP A 101 4.74 -3.76 16.26
N LEU A 102 3.61 -3.92 15.55
CA LEU A 102 2.56 -4.86 15.88
C LEU A 102 2.94 -6.28 15.45
N ALA A 103 2.60 -7.26 16.29
CA ALA A 103 2.72 -8.67 15.92
C ALA A 103 1.63 -9.09 14.93
N LEU A 104 1.90 -10.14 14.17
CA LEU A 104 0.87 -10.84 13.40
C LEU A 104 -0.20 -11.43 14.34
N PRO A 105 -1.47 -11.47 13.90
CA PRO A 105 -2.52 -12.10 14.70
C PRO A 105 -2.24 -13.60 14.88
N SER A 106 -2.71 -14.17 15.99
CA SER A 106 -2.48 -15.58 16.33
C SER A 106 -3.01 -16.58 15.30
N TRP A 107 -4.03 -16.17 14.51
CA TRP A 107 -4.60 -16.96 13.43
C TRP A 107 -3.86 -16.81 12.08
N TRP A 108 -2.74 -16.09 12.04
CA TRP A 108 -1.92 -15.94 10.83
C TRP A 108 -1.49 -17.28 10.19
N PRO A 109 -1.05 -18.32 10.94
CA PRO A 109 -0.67 -19.59 10.33
C PRO A 109 -1.82 -20.25 9.54
N GLU A 110 -3.06 -20.10 10.01
CA GLU A 110 -4.26 -20.59 9.32
C GLU A 110 -4.51 -19.80 8.03
N LEU A 111 -4.47 -18.46 8.09
CA LEU A 111 -4.59 -17.60 6.90
C LEU A 111 -3.48 -17.92 5.88
N ARG A 112 -2.23 -18.04 6.33
CA ARG A 112 -1.09 -18.41 5.48
C ARG A 112 -1.36 -19.72 4.73
N SER A 113 -1.95 -20.70 5.40
CA SER A 113 -2.34 -21.97 4.77
C SER A 113 -3.45 -21.79 3.75
N ALA A 114 -4.47 -20.99 4.07
CA ALA A 114 -5.57 -20.69 3.17
C ALA A 114 -5.10 -19.93 1.91
N LEU A 115 -4.14 -19.02 2.03
CA LEU A 115 -3.57 -18.28 0.89
C LEU A 115 -2.91 -19.22 -0.16
N ALA A 116 -2.48 -20.42 0.23
CA ALA A 116 -1.93 -21.41 -0.69
C ALA A 116 -2.98 -21.96 -1.68
N THR A 117 -4.26 -21.81 -1.39
CA THR A 117 -5.36 -22.28 -2.27
C THR A 117 -5.82 -21.23 -3.28
N LEU A 118 -5.27 -20.01 -3.24
CA LEU A 118 -5.69 -18.95 -4.15
C LEU A 118 -5.24 -19.23 -5.59
N SER A 119 -6.18 -19.07 -6.51
CA SER A 119 -5.94 -19.16 -7.97
C SER A 119 -5.54 -17.81 -8.59
N HIS A 120 -5.53 -16.74 -7.80
CA HIS A 120 -5.19 -15.40 -8.25
C HIS A 120 -4.12 -14.77 -7.36
N ALA A 121 -3.41 -13.79 -7.90
CA ALA A 121 -2.34 -13.12 -7.16
C ALA A 121 -2.89 -12.08 -6.17
N VAL A 122 -2.16 -11.94 -5.05
CA VAL A 122 -2.42 -10.96 -3.98
C VAL A 122 -1.12 -10.32 -3.50
N VAL A 123 -1.22 -9.13 -2.92
CA VAL A 123 -0.10 -8.45 -2.25
C VAL A 123 -0.32 -8.52 -0.74
N LEU A 124 0.70 -8.98 -0.02
CA LEU A 124 0.83 -8.82 1.43
C LEU A 124 1.59 -7.53 1.71
N SER A 125 0.93 -6.53 2.25
CA SER A 125 1.54 -5.25 2.60
C SER A 125 1.76 -5.18 4.10
N THR A 126 3.00 -4.91 4.53
CA THR A 126 3.40 -5.10 5.93
C THR A 126 2.70 -4.16 6.92
N SER A 127 2.18 -3.02 6.45
CA SER A 127 1.55 -2.02 7.31
C SER A 127 2.46 -1.67 8.50
N HIS A 128 2.00 -1.83 9.74
CA HIS A 128 2.74 -1.49 10.95
C HIS A 128 3.30 -2.71 11.70
N LEU A 129 3.54 -3.81 10.98
CA LEU A 129 4.14 -5.01 11.58
C LEU A 129 5.51 -4.73 12.20
N ASP A 130 5.84 -5.49 13.23
CA ASP A 130 7.20 -5.61 13.73
C ASP A 130 8.14 -6.31 12.71
N THR A 131 9.43 -6.33 12.99
CA THR A 131 10.43 -6.99 12.13
C THR A 131 10.11 -8.46 11.88
N THR A 132 9.63 -9.19 12.89
CA THR A 132 9.29 -10.62 12.76
C THR A 132 8.12 -10.82 11.81
N GLY A 133 7.08 -10.02 11.95
CA GLY A 133 5.90 -10.07 11.06
C GLY A 133 6.23 -9.67 9.62
N ARG A 134 7.06 -8.64 9.41
CA ARG A 134 7.52 -8.24 8.07
C ARG A 134 8.29 -9.37 7.38
N LEU A 135 9.22 -10.00 8.07
CA LEU A 135 9.98 -11.14 7.54
C LEU A 135 9.09 -12.35 7.26
N GLU A 136 8.06 -12.58 8.06
CA GLU A 136 7.11 -13.67 7.82
C GLU A 136 6.26 -13.44 6.57
N PHE A 137 5.81 -12.20 6.32
CA PHE A 137 5.15 -11.82 5.06
C PHE A 137 6.06 -12.03 3.86
N ALA A 138 7.31 -11.57 3.96
CA ALA A 138 8.31 -11.71 2.91
C ALA A 138 8.58 -13.18 2.56
N ARG A 139 8.80 -14.04 3.57
CA ARG A 139 8.98 -15.49 3.36
C ARG A 139 7.76 -16.13 2.73
N THR A 140 6.55 -15.75 3.19
CA THR A 140 5.30 -16.26 2.61
C THR A 140 5.19 -15.91 1.14
N ALA A 141 5.59 -14.69 0.74
CA ALA A 141 5.60 -14.29 -0.66
C ALA A 141 6.69 -15.02 -1.46
N ALA A 142 7.89 -15.18 -0.91
CA ALA A 142 8.98 -15.89 -1.57
C ALA A 142 8.66 -17.37 -1.86
N GLU A 143 7.84 -18.00 -1.01
CA GLU A 143 7.41 -19.39 -1.16
C GLU A 143 6.26 -19.58 -2.17
N ARG A 144 5.60 -18.51 -2.61
CA ARG A 144 4.34 -18.59 -3.39
C ARG A 144 4.32 -17.65 -4.58
N PRO A 145 4.24 -18.16 -5.81
CA PRO A 145 4.26 -17.33 -7.02
C PRO A 145 3.04 -16.41 -7.15
N THR A 146 1.93 -16.72 -6.46
CA THR A 146 0.71 -15.89 -6.43
C THR A 146 0.70 -14.84 -5.33
N VAL A 147 1.75 -14.76 -4.52
CA VAL A 147 1.84 -13.79 -3.43
C VAL A 147 3.01 -12.85 -3.70
N ARG A 148 2.80 -11.56 -3.50
CA ARG A 148 3.83 -10.53 -3.50
C ARG A 148 3.92 -9.93 -2.11
N CYS A 149 5.10 -9.45 -1.71
CA CYS A 149 5.27 -8.70 -0.48
C CYS A 149 5.57 -7.24 -0.80
N SER A 150 4.86 -6.34 -0.13
CA SER A 150 5.13 -4.90 -0.15
C SER A 150 5.44 -4.42 1.27
N VAL A 151 6.56 -3.75 1.43
CA VAL A 151 7.01 -3.21 2.72
C VAL A 151 6.52 -1.78 2.85
N THR A 152 5.52 -1.57 3.69
CA THR A 152 4.89 -0.26 3.92
C THR A 152 5.79 0.63 4.77
N HIS A 153 5.75 1.94 4.54
CA HIS A 153 6.51 2.96 5.29
C HIS A 153 8.02 2.69 5.31
N SER A 154 8.57 2.33 4.16
CA SER A 154 9.97 1.89 4.02
C SER A 154 11.01 2.97 4.41
N LEU A 155 10.58 4.22 4.52
CA LEU A 155 11.42 5.32 5.02
C LEU A 155 12.00 5.04 6.42
N TYR A 156 11.24 4.31 7.25
CA TYR A 156 11.60 4.04 8.65
C TYR A 156 12.30 2.71 8.89
N LEU A 157 12.58 1.94 7.83
CA LEU A 157 13.23 0.64 7.98
C LEU A 157 14.70 0.75 8.36
N PRO A 158 15.20 -0.02 9.33
CA PRO A 158 16.64 -0.18 9.53
C PRO A 158 17.31 -0.77 8.27
N ALA A 159 18.51 -0.30 7.94
CA ALA A 159 19.23 -0.74 6.75
C ALA A 159 19.41 -2.26 6.64
N LYS A 160 19.78 -2.91 7.76
CA LYS A 160 19.93 -4.37 7.85
C LYS A 160 18.63 -5.12 7.53
N GLU A 161 17.51 -4.60 8.01
CA GLU A 161 16.21 -5.20 7.74
C GLU A 161 15.79 -5.00 6.29
N ALA A 162 16.02 -3.80 5.72
CA ALA A 162 15.76 -3.53 4.32
C ALA A 162 16.55 -4.48 3.40
N THR A 163 17.82 -4.76 3.71
CA THR A 163 18.63 -5.75 2.97
C THR A 163 17.99 -7.14 3.01
N ALA A 164 17.62 -7.63 4.20
CA ALA A 164 17.02 -8.97 4.33
C ALA A 164 15.66 -9.08 3.58
N LEU A 165 14.85 -8.03 3.59
CA LEU A 165 13.58 -7.99 2.85
C LEU A 165 13.79 -7.89 1.34
N SER A 166 14.82 -7.16 0.89
CA SER A 166 15.22 -7.09 -0.52
C SER A 166 15.66 -8.45 -1.06
N GLU A 167 16.46 -9.20 -0.30
CA GLU A 167 16.89 -10.56 -0.66
C GLU A 167 15.72 -11.53 -0.80
N LEU A 168 14.60 -11.27 -0.11
CA LEU A 168 13.35 -12.03 -0.25
C LEU A 168 12.43 -11.51 -1.37
N GLY A 169 12.88 -10.53 -2.16
CA GLY A 169 12.16 -10.00 -3.33
C GLY A 169 10.98 -9.09 -2.98
N CYS A 170 11.02 -8.44 -1.82
CA CYS A 170 9.97 -7.48 -1.44
C CYS A 170 10.01 -6.21 -2.28
N ALA A 171 8.83 -5.64 -2.56
CA ALA A 171 8.68 -4.27 -3.03
C ALA A 171 8.71 -3.29 -1.83
N PHE A 172 9.29 -2.11 -2.02
CA PHE A 172 9.42 -1.09 -0.98
C PHE A 172 8.53 0.11 -1.28
N GLU A 173 7.57 0.34 -0.40
CA GLU A 173 6.65 1.47 -0.47
C GLU A 173 7.23 2.68 0.24
N PHE A 174 7.32 3.80 -0.47
CA PHE A 174 7.60 5.11 0.09
C PHE A 174 6.37 5.98 -0.05
N ASP A 175 5.72 6.24 1.07
CA ASP A 175 4.53 7.06 1.07
C ASP A 175 4.87 8.56 1.21
N LEU A 176 4.14 9.38 0.45
CA LEU A 176 4.36 10.82 0.40
C LEU A 176 3.88 11.52 1.68
N TYR A 177 2.95 10.89 2.42
CA TYR A 177 2.46 11.43 3.68
C TYR A 177 3.56 11.51 4.73
N THR A 178 4.27 10.41 4.96
CA THR A 178 5.35 10.37 5.97
C THR A 178 6.55 11.23 5.57
N ALA A 179 6.73 11.50 4.28
CA ALA A 179 7.78 12.41 3.80
C ALA A 179 7.56 13.87 4.25
N VAL A 180 6.31 14.29 4.40
CA VAL A 180 5.95 15.67 4.80
C VAL A 180 5.38 15.77 6.21
N HIS A 181 4.98 14.64 6.80
CA HIS A 181 4.47 14.50 8.15
C HIS A 181 5.24 13.40 8.90
N PRO A 182 6.46 13.71 9.38
CA PRO A 182 7.29 12.71 10.04
C PRO A 182 6.61 12.09 11.25
N VAL A 183 6.79 10.77 11.40
CA VAL A 183 6.32 10.06 12.60
C VAL A 183 7.23 10.45 13.78
N PRO A 184 6.66 10.93 14.90
CA PRO A 184 7.45 11.24 16.09
C PRO A 184 8.32 10.05 16.53
N ASP A 185 9.51 10.34 17.04
CA ASP A 185 10.45 9.36 17.59
C ASP A 185 10.99 8.30 16.60
N ARG A 186 10.71 8.47 15.28
CA ARG A 186 11.32 7.62 14.25
C ARG A 186 12.39 8.39 13.48
N PRO A 187 13.57 7.77 13.26
CA PRO A 187 14.59 8.36 12.38
C PRO A 187 14.00 8.63 11.01
N GLN A 188 14.26 9.81 10.49
CA GLN A 188 13.79 10.20 9.15
C GLN A 188 15.00 10.48 8.28
N ASP A 189 15.23 9.61 7.32
CA ASP A 189 16.15 9.87 6.22
C ASP A 189 15.48 10.76 5.16
N ASP A 190 16.28 11.35 4.27
CA ASP A 190 15.73 11.97 3.07
C ASP A 190 15.06 10.88 2.20
N LEU A 191 13.75 11.05 1.93
CA LEU A 191 12.94 10.09 1.18
C LEU A 191 13.58 9.72 -0.16
N LEU A 192 14.08 10.72 -0.90
CA LEU A 192 14.66 10.47 -2.22
C LEU A 192 15.99 9.73 -2.12
N MET A 193 16.84 10.11 -1.18
CA MET A 193 18.12 9.40 -0.96
C MET A 193 17.88 7.94 -0.58
N ARG A 194 16.92 7.71 0.33
CA ARG A 194 16.59 6.36 0.77
C ARG A 194 15.99 5.51 -0.35
N ALA A 195 15.02 6.05 -1.09
CA ALA A 195 14.39 5.39 -2.22
C ALA A 195 15.42 5.07 -3.33
N ALA A 196 16.27 6.04 -3.68
CA ALA A 196 17.33 5.86 -4.66
C ALA A 196 18.34 4.79 -4.21
N SER A 197 18.78 4.81 -2.96
CA SER A 197 19.71 3.81 -2.43
C SER A 197 19.18 2.38 -2.52
N LEU A 198 17.91 2.16 -2.19
CA LEU A 198 17.26 0.84 -2.31
C LEU A 198 17.11 0.43 -3.78
N ARG A 199 16.67 1.35 -4.65
CA ARG A 199 16.59 1.08 -6.10
C ARG A 199 17.96 0.72 -6.67
N ASP A 200 19.01 1.46 -6.36
CA ASP A 200 20.36 1.25 -6.87
C ASP A 200 20.97 -0.06 -6.36
N SER A 201 20.49 -0.58 -5.23
CA SER A 201 20.82 -1.95 -4.75
C SER A 201 20.00 -3.05 -5.45
N GLY A 202 19.17 -2.70 -6.44
CA GLY A 202 18.36 -3.65 -7.21
C GLY A 202 16.99 -3.96 -6.60
N SER A 203 16.58 -3.26 -5.53
CA SER A 203 15.26 -3.45 -4.93
C SER A 203 14.17 -2.80 -5.77
N PHE A 204 12.98 -3.41 -5.78
CA PHE A 204 11.80 -2.81 -6.39
C PHE A 204 11.21 -1.75 -5.45
N VAL A 205 11.20 -0.50 -5.88
CA VAL A 205 10.77 0.66 -5.07
C VAL A 205 9.63 1.39 -5.77
N TYR A 206 8.64 1.87 -5.03
CA TYR A 206 7.56 2.68 -5.58
C TYR A 206 7.04 3.75 -4.61
N PHE A 207 6.44 4.79 -5.17
CA PHE A 207 5.76 5.84 -4.42
C PHE A 207 4.25 5.61 -4.38
N THR A 208 3.65 6.03 -3.25
CA THR A 208 2.20 6.07 -3.02
C THR A 208 1.85 7.26 -2.13
N SER A 209 0.57 7.61 -1.99
CA SER A 209 0.25 8.82 -1.21
C SER A 209 0.20 8.59 0.30
N ASP A 210 -0.31 7.45 0.78
CA ASP A 210 -0.92 7.30 2.10
C ASP A 210 -1.87 8.47 2.41
N GLY A 211 -2.60 8.89 1.36
CA GLY A 211 -3.46 10.06 1.36
C GLY A 211 -4.87 9.78 1.85
N GLY A 212 -5.71 10.84 1.80
CA GLY A 212 -7.12 10.77 2.18
C GLY A 212 -7.42 11.24 3.60
N GLN A 213 -6.43 11.73 4.34
CA GLN A 213 -6.64 12.43 5.61
C GLN A 213 -7.28 13.80 5.34
N ALA A 214 -8.29 14.18 6.13
CA ALA A 214 -9.09 15.39 5.88
C ALA A 214 -8.24 16.68 5.83
N HIS A 215 -7.18 16.77 6.63
CA HIS A 215 -6.33 17.97 6.71
C HIS A 215 -5.39 18.15 5.50
N LEU A 216 -5.22 17.13 4.66
CA LEU A 216 -4.39 17.19 3.45
C LEU A 216 -5.17 17.72 2.23
N GLY A 217 -6.50 17.77 2.30
CA GLY A 217 -7.34 18.05 1.14
C GLY A 217 -7.40 16.88 0.15
N ASN A 218 -7.58 17.19 -1.12
CA ASN A 218 -7.66 16.19 -2.19
C ASN A 218 -6.34 15.37 -2.28
N PRO A 219 -6.38 14.05 -2.13
CA PRO A 219 -5.18 13.21 -2.08
C PRO A 219 -4.35 13.25 -3.38
N PHE A 220 -4.98 13.48 -4.52
CA PHE A 220 -4.28 13.52 -5.80
C PHE A 220 -3.63 14.89 -6.06
N GLU A 221 -4.22 15.97 -5.58
CA GLU A 221 -3.59 17.30 -5.59
C GLU A 221 -2.40 17.32 -4.62
N PHE A 222 -2.57 16.72 -3.43
CA PHE A 222 -1.51 16.55 -2.46
C PHE A 222 -0.33 15.80 -3.06
N SER A 223 -0.56 14.60 -3.62
CA SER A 223 0.52 13.78 -4.20
C SER A 223 1.19 14.46 -5.39
N THR A 224 0.42 15.09 -6.28
CA THR A 224 0.97 15.84 -7.43
C THR A 224 1.89 16.98 -6.98
N ARG A 225 1.50 17.72 -5.95
CA ARG A 225 2.34 18.80 -5.38
C ARG A 225 3.65 18.24 -4.83
N VAL A 226 3.60 17.21 -3.98
CA VAL A 226 4.79 16.62 -3.38
C VAL A 226 5.71 16.02 -4.44
N LEU A 227 5.18 15.27 -5.42
CA LEU A 227 5.97 14.70 -6.52
C LEU A 227 6.62 15.79 -7.38
N SER A 228 5.94 16.92 -7.60
CA SER A 228 6.52 18.04 -8.36
C SER A 228 7.70 18.69 -7.60
N GLU A 229 7.60 18.82 -6.28
CA GLU A 229 8.69 19.29 -5.42
C GLU A 229 9.88 18.32 -5.43
N LEU A 230 9.62 17.01 -5.39
CA LEU A 230 10.65 15.97 -5.48
C LEU A 230 11.34 15.98 -6.85
N ALA A 231 10.58 16.07 -7.94
CA ALA A 231 11.12 16.14 -9.30
C ALA A 231 11.96 17.38 -9.55
N ALA A 232 11.63 18.50 -8.93
CA ALA A 232 12.44 19.73 -9.00
C ALA A 232 13.83 19.56 -8.35
N LYS A 233 13.97 18.65 -7.36
CA LYS A 233 15.24 18.39 -6.65
C LYS A 233 16.14 17.39 -7.40
N THR A 234 15.57 16.39 -8.08
CA THR A 234 16.32 15.24 -8.64
C THR A 234 16.17 15.05 -10.14
N GLY A 235 15.35 15.87 -10.80
CA GLY A 235 14.90 15.61 -12.16
C GLY A 235 13.71 14.63 -12.19
N SER A 236 13.00 14.61 -13.30
CA SER A 236 11.76 13.81 -13.42
C SER A 236 11.99 12.31 -13.54
N GLY A 237 13.17 11.87 -14.01
CA GLY A 237 13.40 10.46 -14.37
C GLY A 237 13.19 9.47 -13.21
N LEU A 238 13.77 9.75 -12.04
CA LEU A 238 13.59 8.91 -10.84
C LEU A 238 12.14 8.95 -10.35
N VAL A 239 11.55 10.15 -10.28
CA VAL A 239 10.17 10.32 -9.79
C VAL A 239 9.20 9.61 -10.74
N ASP A 240 9.36 9.70 -12.07
CA ASP A 240 8.52 9.01 -13.05
C ASP A 240 8.67 7.49 -12.97
N GLU A 241 9.86 6.98 -12.66
CA GLU A 241 10.07 5.56 -12.41
C GLU A 241 9.26 5.11 -11.19
N LEU A 242 9.42 5.78 -10.05
CA LEU A 242 8.85 5.36 -8.78
C LEU A 242 7.35 5.68 -8.64
N ALA A 243 6.86 6.74 -9.28
CA ALA A 243 5.46 7.18 -9.18
C ALA A 243 4.57 6.66 -10.33
N VAL A 244 5.15 6.32 -11.48
CA VAL A 244 4.37 5.97 -12.68
C VAL A 244 4.62 4.52 -13.09
N ARG A 245 5.87 4.14 -13.36
CA ARG A 245 6.18 2.81 -13.92
C ARG A 245 6.05 1.69 -12.90
N ASN A 246 6.69 1.84 -11.75
CA ASN A 246 6.75 0.76 -10.76
C ASN A 246 5.39 0.46 -10.10
N PRO A 247 4.54 1.45 -9.71
CA PRO A 247 3.19 1.13 -9.26
C PRO A 247 2.36 0.37 -10.30
N ALA A 248 2.45 0.76 -11.58
CA ALA A 248 1.74 0.09 -12.66
C ALA A 248 2.25 -1.35 -12.88
N GLU A 249 3.56 -1.58 -12.78
CA GLU A 249 4.16 -2.91 -12.85
C GLU A 249 3.68 -3.80 -11.71
N LEU A 250 3.69 -3.31 -10.46
CA LEU A 250 3.22 -4.07 -9.30
C LEU A 250 1.74 -4.46 -9.46
N VAL A 251 0.88 -3.52 -9.89
CA VAL A 251 -0.53 -3.78 -10.17
C VAL A 251 -0.67 -4.84 -11.27
N GLY A 252 0.14 -4.78 -12.33
CA GLY A 252 0.14 -5.77 -13.41
C GLY A 252 0.45 -7.20 -12.96
N THR A 253 1.06 -7.38 -11.77
CA THR A 253 1.27 -8.72 -11.20
C THR A 253 0.04 -9.32 -10.52
N VAL A 254 -0.95 -8.51 -10.16
CA VAL A 254 -2.13 -8.92 -9.37
C VAL A 254 -3.47 -8.73 -10.08
N LEU A 255 -3.53 -7.88 -11.08
CA LEU A 255 -4.72 -7.69 -11.91
C LEU A 255 -4.55 -8.29 -13.31
N PRO A 256 -5.65 -8.69 -13.98
CA PRO A 256 -5.62 -9.04 -15.39
C PRO A 256 -5.05 -7.90 -16.25
N ALA A 257 -4.32 -8.25 -17.31
CA ALA A 257 -3.63 -7.28 -18.15
C ALA A 257 -4.55 -6.21 -18.77
N GLU A 258 -5.80 -6.56 -19.04
CA GLU A 258 -6.83 -5.63 -19.55
C GLU A 258 -7.27 -4.60 -18.52
N VAL A 259 -7.09 -4.84 -17.23
CA VAL A 259 -7.46 -3.93 -16.12
C VAL A 259 -6.24 -3.11 -15.68
N ALA A 260 -5.05 -3.67 -15.78
CA ALA A 260 -3.81 -3.02 -15.35
C ALA A 260 -3.29 -1.98 -16.38
N ARG A 261 -3.77 -2.03 -17.62
CA ARG A 261 -3.45 -1.07 -18.68
C ARG A 261 -4.38 0.13 -18.65
#